data_c34484f072ef80d3965180d284b7af4e
#
_entry.id   c34484f072ef80d3965180d284b7af4e
#
_cell.length_a   1.000
_cell.length_b   1.000
_cell.length_c   1.000
_cell.angle_alpha   90.00
_cell.angle_beta   90.00
_cell.angle_gamma   90.00
#
_symmetry.space_group_name_H-M   'P 1'
#
loop_
_entity.id
_entity.type
_entity.pdbx_description
1 polymer ?
#
loop_
_entity_poly.entity_id
_entity_poly.type
_entity_poly.pdbx_seq_one_letter_code
_entity_poly.pdbx_strand_id
1 'polypeptide(L)'
;YYSAKKNLEIIAAYRKVADDQRICTVLEMFGLDPSDKKAVGKYSLGMKQKLALSMAFLEDPKVLILDEPLSALDADSVQEARKRILEEKERGKLVLIASHYPEDIQSLCDEVYWMKNGHVLPSKENK
;
A
#
# COMPACT_ATOMS: atom_id res chain seq x y z
N TYR A 1 19.81 -6.55 -2.34
CA TYR A 1 20.42 -7.87 -2.57
C TYR A 1 19.41 -9.01 -2.61
N TYR A 2 18.28 -8.90 -1.89
CA TYR A 2 17.30 -9.97 -1.78
C TYR A 2 16.10 -9.74 -2.71
N SER A 3 15.42 -10.84 -3.09
CA SER A 3 14.15 -10.79 -3.80
C SER A 3 13.05 -10.18 -2.92
N ALA A 4 11.92 -9.82 -3.52
CA ALA A 4 10.76 -9.33 -2.79
C ALA A 4 10.29 -10.33 -1.72
N LYS A 5 10.15 -11.59 -2.10
CA LYS A 5 9.75 -12.64 -1.15
C LYS A 5 10.71 -12.74 0.03
N LYS A 6 12.02 -12.72 -0.23
CA LYS A 6 13.02 -12.81 0.84
C LYS A 6 12.97 -11.60 1.79
N ASN A 7 12.74 -10.40 1.27
CA ASN A 7 12.53 -9.23 2.10
C ASN A 7 11.33 -9.40 3.04
N LEU A 8 10.21 -9.88 2.53
CA LEU A 8 9.02 -10.12 3.36
C LEU A 8 9.22 -11.25 4.37
N GLU A 9 9.95 -12.31 4.00
CA GLU A 9 10.31 -13.39 4.94
C GLU A 9 11.10 -12.86 6.14
N ILE A 10 12.07 -11.98 5.89
CA ILE A 10 12.90 -11.40 6.96
C ILE A 10 12.02 -10.55 7.90
N ILE A 11 11.16 -9.71 7.35
CA ILE A 11 10.24 -8.87 8.12
C ILE A 11 9.26 -9.74 8.92
N ALA A 12 8.66 -10.73 8.28
CA ALA A 12 7.71 -11.64 8.91
C ALA A 12 8.34 -12.43 10.05
N ALA A 13 9.57 -12.92 9.86
CA ALA A 13 10.31 -13.63 10.89
C ALA A 13 10.64 -12.75 12.09
N TYR A 14 11.09 -11.52 11.83
CA TYR A 14 11.40 -10.55 12.88
C TYR A 14 10.18 -10.18 13.71
N ARG A 15 9.04 -9.98 13.06
CA ARG A 15 7.79 -9.57 13.71
C ARG A 15 6.89 -10.73 14.11
N LYS A 16 7.19 -11.95 13.69
CA LYS A 16 6.42 -13.19 13.94
C LYS A 16 4.94 -13.09 13.52
N VAL A 17 4.68 -12.49 12.34
CA VAL A 17 3.32 -12.08 11.98
C VAL A 17 2.76 -12.71 10.71
N ALA A 18 3.55 -13.43 9.92
CA ALA A 18 3.06 -14.01 8.68
C ALA A 18 3.79 -15.30 8.33
N ASP A 19 3.07 -16.20 7.67
CA ASP A 19 3.61 -17.42 7.08
C ASP A 19 3.93 -17.23 5.59
N ASP A 20 4.51 -18.26 4.97
CA ASP A 20 4.87 -18.26 3.56
C ASP A 20 3.65 -18.03 2.64
N GLN A 21 2.51 -18.61 2.98
CA GLN A 21 1.29 -18.45 2.18
C GLN A 21 0.81 -16.99 2.19
N ARG A 22 0.84 -16.33 3.33
CA ARG A 22 0.46 -14.92 3.44
C ARG A 22 1.42 -14.02 2.66
N ILE A 23 2.72 -14.30 2.72
CA ILE A 23 3.74 -13.58 1.96
C ILE A 23 3.45 -13.68 0.46
N CYS A 24 3.22 -14.89 -0.05
CA CYS A 24 2.88 -15.08 -1.46
C CYS A 24 1.58 -14.37 -1.84
N THR A 25 0.56 -14.45 -0.99
CA THR A 25 -0.73 -13.80 -1.23
C THR A 25 -0.60 -12.28 -1.37
N VAL A 26 0.10 -11.60 -0.47
CA VAL A 26 0.22 -10.13 -0.56
C VAL A 26 1.08 -9.68 -1.74
N LEU A 27 2.09 -10.46 -2.13
CA LEU A 27 2.86 -10.16 -3.34
C LEU A 27 1.98 -10.26 -4.60
N GLU A 28 1.23 -11.33 -4.72
CA GLU A 28 0.32 -11.56 -5.85
C GLU A 28 -0.81 -10.52 -5.92
N MET A 29 -1.31 -10.07 -4.77
CA MET A 29 -2.33 -9.01 -4.70
C MET A 29 -1.90 -7.74 -5.45
N PHE A 30 -0.62 -7.43 -5.43
CA PHE A 30 -0.07 -6.23 -6.08
C PHE A 30 0.70 -6.55 -7.37
N GLY A 31 0.54 -7.75 -7.91
CA GLY A 31 1.09 -8.12 -9.21
C GLY A 31 2.59 -8.45 -9.18
N LEU A 32 3.13 -8.84 -8.03
CA LEU A 32 4.49 -9.33 -7.92
C LEU A 32 4.51 -10.86 -7.87
N ASP A 33 5.41 -11.47 -8.63
CA ASP A 33 5.59 -12.93 -8.64
C ASP A 33 6.44 -13.36 -7.44
N PRO A 34 5.89 -14.18 -6.52
CA PRO A 34 6.66 -14.67 -5.38
C PRO A 34 7.88 -15.52 -5.75
N SER A 35 7.88 -16.12 -6.94
CA SER A 35 9.00 -16.94 -7.43
C SER A 35 10.11 -16.13 -8.09
N ASP A 36 9.88 -14.85 -8.36
CA ASP A 36 10.88 -13.98 -8.96
C ASP A 36 12.06 -13.78 -8.01
N LYS A 37 13.25 -14.14 -8.48
CA LYS A 37 14.49 -14.03 -7.71
C LYS A 37 15.24 -12.71 -7.94
N LYS A 38 14.69 -11.81 -8.76
CA LYS A 38 15.29 -10.52 -9.02
C LYS A 38 15.44 -9.71 -7.74
N ALA A 39 16.63 -9.17 -7.52
CA ALA A 39 16.89 -8.34 -6.35
C ALA A 39 16.05 -7.05 -6.39
N VAL A 40 15.49 -6.66 -5.25
CA VAL A 40 14.66 -5.45 -5.13
C VAL A 40 15.43 -4.19 -5.55
N GLY A 41 16.73 -4.15 -5.35
CA GLY A 41 17.56 -3.04 -5.82
C GLY A 41 17.51 -2.81 -7.33
N LYS A 42 17.10 -3.83 -8.11
CA LYS A 42 16.94 -3.76 -9.57
C LYS A 42 15.49 -3.52 -10.00
N TYR A 43 14.57 -3.35 -9.06
CA TYR A 43 13.18 -3.08 -9.37
C TYR A 43 12.99 -1.68 -9.97
N SER A 44 12.02 -1.56 -10.88
CA SER A 44 11.51 -0.26 -11.29
C SER A 44 10.87 0.45 -10.10
N LEU A 45 10.64 1.75 -10.22
CA LEU A 45 9.98 2.53 -9.18
C LEU A 45 8.57 1.98 -8.88
N GLY A 46 7.82 1.60 -9.93
CA GLY A 46 6.51 0.98 -9.78
C GLY A 46 6.56 -0.37 -9.07
N MET A 47 7.54 -1.20 -9.35
CA MET A 47 7.73 -2.49 -8.66
C MET A 47 8.09 -2.28 -7.18
N LYS A 48 8.91 -1.28 -6.86
CA LYS A 48 9.22 -0.92 -5.47
C LYS A 48 7.97 -0.44 -4.74
N GLN A 49 7.12 0.31 -5.39
CA GLN A 49 5.84 0.76 -4.83
C GLN A 49 4.90 -0.42 -4.55
N LYS A 50 4.80 -1.38 -5.46
CA LYS A 50 4.03 -2.61 -5.25
C LYS A 50 4.55 -3.41 -4.06
N LEU A 51 5.86 -3.50 -3.89
CA LEU A 51 6.45 -4.15 -2.73
C LEU A 51 6.13 -3.40 -1.44
N ALA A 52 6.18 -2.08 -1.44
CA ALA A 52 5.81 -1.27 -0.27
C ALA A 52 4.35 -1.50 0.15
N LEU A 53 3.44 -1.57 -0.81
CA LEU A 53 2.03 -1.93 -0.55
C LEU A 53 1.91 -3.34 0.02
N SER A 54 2.62 -4.31 -0.54
CA SER A 54 2.64 -5.68 -0.02
C SER A 54 3.11 -5.73 1.43
N MET A 55 4.13 -4.97 1.78
CA MET A 55 4.64 -4.86 3.15
C MET A 55 3.60 -4.26 4.10
N ALA A 56 2.90 -3.22 3.67
CA ALA A 56 1.87 -2.58 4.47
C ALA A 56 0.69 -3.53 4.77
N PHE A 57 0.35 -4.41 3.84
CA PHE A 57 -0.76 -5.35 3.96
C PHE A 57 -0.37 -6.65 4.67
N LEU A 58 0.92 -6.95 4.80
CA LEU A 58 1.43 -8.25 5.24
C LEU A 58 0.87 -8.70 6.59
N GLU A 59 0.83 -7.81 7.55
CA GLU A 59 0.42 -8.10 8.93
C GLU A 59 -1.09 -8.05 9.15
N ASP A 60 -1.86 -7.78 8.12
CA ASP A 60 -3.30 -7.55 8.21
C ASP A 60 -3.66 -6.52 9.31
N PRO A 61 -3.07 -5.31 9.27
CA PRO A 61 -3.19 -4.35 10.35
C PRO A 61 -4.60 -3.77 10.45
N LYS A 62 -5.00 -3.35 11.65
CA LYS A 62 -6.27 -2.64 11.86
C LYS A 62 -6.22 -1.19 11.40
N VAL A 63 -5.04 -0.61 11.40
CA VAL A 63 -4.78 0.75 10.92
C VAL A 63 -3.76 0.68 9.79
N LEU A 64 -4.16 1.11 8.62
CA LEU A 64 -3.32 1.12 7.43
C LEU A 64 -2.91 2.56 7.13
N ILE A 65 -1.63 2.84 7.17
CA ILE A 65 -1.07 4.18 6.91
C ILE A 65 -0.29 4.15 5.61
N LEU A 66 -0.72 4.93 4.65
CA LEU A 66 -0.18 4.94 3.30
C LEU A 66 0.21 6.37 2.88
N ASP A 67 1.46 6.55 2.51
CA ASP A 67 1.98 7.82 2.00
C ASP A 67 2.22 7.70 0.50
N GLU A 68 1.49 8.49 -0.28
CA GLU A 68 1.51 8.50 -1.75
C GLU A 68 1.42 7.07 -2.33
N PRO A 69 0.42 6.26 -1.95
CA PRO A 69 0.43 4.82 -2.22
C PRO A 69 0.32 4.45 -3.69
N LEU A 70 -0.22 5.33 -4.51
CA LEU A 70 -0.50 5.04 -5.93
C LEU A 70 0.49 5.73 -6.87
N SER A 71 1.44 6.50 -6.35
CA SER A 71 2.48 7.13 -7.17
C SER A 71 3.33 6.07 -7.87
N ALA A 72 3.79 6.39 -9.07
CA ALA A 72 4.64 5.51 -9.90
C ALA A 72 3.97 4.21 -10.39
N LEU A 73 2.70 3.97 -10.11
CA LEU A 73 1.95 2.84 -10.66
C LEU A 73 1.36 3.17 -12.03
N ASP A 74 1.30 2.17 -12.90
CA ASP A 74 0.55 2.26 -14.16
C ASP A 74 -0.97 2.25 -13.88
N ALA A 75 -1.78 2.56 -14.90
CA ALA A 75 -3.23 2.69 -14.76
C ALA A 75 -3.90 1.42 -14.20
N ASP A 76 -3.50 0.25 -14.68
CA ASP A 76 -4.09 -1.02 -14.22
C ASP A 76 -3.71 -1.32 -12.78
N SER A 77 -2.46 -1.07 -12.41
CA SER A 77 -1.97 -1.24 -11.04
C SER A 77 -2.62 -0.26 -10.07
N VAL A 78 -2.89 0.97 -10.51
CA VAL A 78 -3.65 1.96 -9.72
C VAL A 78 -5.05 1.43 -9.40
N GLN A 79 -5.76 0.91 -10.39
CA GLN A 79 -7.11 0.38 -10.19
C GLN A 79 -7.11 -0.81 -9.22
N GLU A 80 -6.17 -1.72 -9.38
CA GLU A 80 -6.06 -2.87 -8.48
C GLU A 80 -5.72 -2.44 -7.04
N ALA A 81 -4.79 -1.52 -6.88
CA ALA A 81 -4.43 -1.01 -5.56
C ALA A 81 -5.59 -0.27 -4.89
N ARG A 82 -6.34 0.56 -5.63
CA ARG A 82 -7.55 1.21 -5.12
C ARG A 82 -8.58 0.20 -4.63
N LYS A 83 -8.81 -0.83 -5.42
CA LYS A 83 -9.72 -1.92 -5.06
C LYS A 83 -9.31 -2.58 -3.75
N ARG A 84 -8.03 -2.92 -3.60
CA ARG A 84 -7.51 -3.54 -2.38
C ARG A 84 -7.63 -2.64 -1.15
N ILE A 85 -7.37 -1.36 -1.29
CA ILE A 85 -7.51 -0.39 -0.20
C ILE A 85 -9.00 -0.26 0.21
N LEU A 86 -9.91 -0.18 -0.75
CA LEU A 86 -11.35 -0.10 -0.48
C LEU A 86 -11.87 -1.37 0.21
N GLU A 87 -11.39 -2.54 -0.18
CA GLU A 87 -11.73 -3.80 0.48
C GLU A 87 -11.32 -3.79 1.95
N GLU A 88 -10.14 -3.26 2.28
CA GLU A 88 -9.69 -3.13 3.67
C GLU A 88 -10.59 -2.18 4.48
N LYS A 89 -11.00 -1.07 3.88
CA LYS A 89 -11.95 -0.15 4.50
C LYS A 89 -13.31 -0.82 4.76
N GLU A 90 -13.82 -1.58 3.81
CA GLU A 90 -15.08 -2.33 3.96
C GLU A 90 -15.00 -3.39 5.05
N ARG A 91 -13.81 -3.92 5.32
CA ARG A 91 -13.56 -4.83 6.44
C ARG A 91 -13.48 -4.13 7.80
N GLY A 92 -13.77 -2.83 7.86
CA GLY A 92 -13.82 -2.06 9.10
C GLY A 92 -12.49 -1.50 9.56
N LYS A 93 -11.48 -1.48 8.71
CA LYS A 93 -10.17 -0.92 9.05
C LYS A 93 -10.15 0.59 8.90
N LEU A 94 -9.32 1.24 9.71
CA LEU A 94 -8.99 2.65 9.52
C LEU A 94 -7.86 2.77 8.49
N VAL A 95 -8.11 3.52 7.42
CA VAL A 95 -7.13 3.78 6.38
C VAL A 95 -6.80 5.26 6.38
N LEU A 96 -5.54 5.59 6.62
CA LEU A 96 -5.02 6.95 6.59
C LEU A 96 -4.13 7.10 5.36
N ILE A 97 -4.48 8.02 4.47
CA ILE A 97 -3.76 8.24 3.21
C ILE A 97 -3.27 9.68 3.13
N ALA A 98 -1.98 9.86 2.87
CA ALA A 98 -1.42 11.13 2.46
C ALA A 98 -1.24 11.11 0.94
N SER A 99 -1.84 12.06 0.24
CA SER A 99 -1.72 12.18 -1.21
C SER A 99 -1.94 13.64 -1.65
N HIS A 100 -1.27 14.03 -2.73
CA HIS A 100 -1.52 15.31 -3.39
C HIS A 100 -2.31 15.14 -4.70
N TYR A 101 -2.75 13.92 -5.02
CA TYR A 101 -3.57 13.64 -6.19
C TYR A 101 -5.07 13.70 -5.85
N PRO A 102 -5.83 14.67 -6.40
CA PRO A 102 -7.27 14.78 -6.10
C PRO A 102 -8.06 13.51 -6.40
N GLU A 103 -7.68 12.78 -7.45
CA GLU A 103 -8.35 11.54 -7.83
C GLU A 103 -8.26 10.44 -6.76
N ASP A 104 -7.11 10.33 -6.10
CA ASP A 104 -6.91 9.37 -5.01
C ASP A 104 -7.81 9.72 -3.81
N ILE A 105 -7.84 10.99 -3.46
CA ILE A 105 -8.67 11.50 -2.38
C ILE A 105 -10.15 11.24 -2.66
N GLN A 106 -10.63 11.58 -3.85
CA GLN A 106 -12.03 11.39 -4.23
C GLN A 106 -12.45 9.92 -4.27
N SER A 107 -11.56 9.04 -4.73
CA SER A 107 -11.89 7.62 -4.90
C SER A 107 -11.79 6.80 -3.62
N LEU A 108 -10.97 7.21 -2.65
CA LEU A 108 -10.62 6.39 -1.49
C LEU A 108 -11.09 6.95 -0.16
N CYS A 109 -11.24 8.26 -0.02
CA CYS A 109 -11.41 8.90 1.28
C CYS A 109 -12.85 9.29 1.57
N ASP A 110 -13.29 9.04 2.81
CA ASP A 110 -14.58 9.49 3.34
C ASP A 110 -14.47 10.88 3.94
N GLU A 111 -13.33 11.16 4.60
CA GLU A 111 -13.00 12.44 5.23
C GLU A 111 -11.67 12.94 4.71
N VAL A 112 -11.56 14.24 4.50
CA VAL A 112 -10.37 14.88 3.96
C VAL A 112 -9.91 16.00 4.87
N TYR A 113 -8.62 16.03 5.16
CA TYR A 113 -7.97 17.08 5.93
C TYR A 113 -6.88 17.71 5.08
N TRP A 114 -6.80 19.03 5.12
CA TRP A 114 -5.74 19.75 4.43
C TRP A 114 -4.62 20.08 5.40
N MET A 115 -3.39 19.89 4.95
CA MET A 115 -2.22 20.31 5.71
C MET A 115 -1.57 21.51 5.03
N LYS A 116 -1.37 22.58 5.81
CA LYS A 116 -0.73 23.81 5.33
C LYS A 116 0.11 24.40 6.44
N ASN A 117 1.39 24.68 6.13
CA ASN A 117 2.33 25.30 7.07
C ASN A 117 2.40 24.60 8.44
N GLY A 118 2.38 23.26 8.44
CA GLY A 118 2.43 22.47 9.67
C GLY A 118 1.10 22.40 10.44
N HIS A 119 0.02 22.95 9.89
CA HIS A 119 -1.30 22.91 10.49
C HIS A 119 -2.25 22.00 9.70
N VAL A 120 -3.08 21.26 10.43
CA VAL A 120 -4.16 20.46 9.86
C VAL A 120 -5.44 21.28 9.87
N LEU A 121 -6.05 21.43 8.69
CA LEU A 121 -7.32 22.12 8.52
C LEU A 121 -8.38 21.09 8.13
N PRO A 122 -9.54 21.05 8.80
CA PRO A 122 -10.64 20.20 8.36
C PRO A 122 -11.07 20.60 6.96
N SER A 123 -11.46 19.63 6.18
CA SER A 123 -12.05 19.87 4.88
C SER A 123 -13.28 20.75 5.06
N LYS A 124 -13.28 21.89 4.40
CA LYS A 124 -14.58 22.51 4.09
C LYS A 124 -15.27 21.50 3.19
N GLU A 125 -16.46 21.05 3.59
CA GLU A 125 -17.28 20.17 2.79
C GLU A 125 -17.18 20.59 1.32
N ASN A 126 -16.87 19.63 0.47
CA ASN A 126 -16.93 19.81 -0.97
C ASN A 126 -18.38 20.08 -1.34
N LYS A 127 -18.69 21.33 -1.40
CA LYS A 127 -19.95 21.78 -1.97
C LYS A 127 -19.82 21.88 -3.48
#